data_cb43f0df45a39108bfa3d122a21baa12
#
_entry.id   cb43f0df45a39108bfa3d122a21baa12
#
_cell.length_a   1.000
_cell.length_b   1.000
_cell.length_c   1.000
_cell.angle_alpha   90.00
_cell.angle_beta   90.00
_cell.angle_gamma   90.00
#
_symmetry.space_group_name_H-M   'P 1'
#
loop_
_entity.id
_entity.type
_entity.pdbx_description
1 polymer ?
#
loop_
_entity_poly.entity_id
_entity_poly.type
_entity_poly.pdbx_seq_one_letter_code
_entity_poly.pdbx_strand_id
1 'polypeptide(L)'
;LDEPTNGLDPNQIVEVRHLIKEIAEDHAVMLSTHILPEVQATCDDIKMIEHGKVVFSGSMEDFNHYMEPNTFIVIMENPPSIETLKQIPDITHVEHITDTRFRMQFSSGQDITKKMIELSVTNNWRLHELILERDSLDAAFAQLSGKNIYK
;
A
#
# COMPACT_ATOMS: atom_id res chain seq x y z
N LEU A 1 -9.89 16.82 -16.87
CA LEU A 1 -9.21 17.63 -15.87
C LEU A 1 -7.75 17.18 -15.77
N ASP A 2 -6.82 18.11 -15.79
CA ASP A 2 -5.39 17.81 -15.70
C ASP A 2 -4.86 18.40 -14.38
N GLU A 3 -4.34 17.55 -13.48
CA GLU A 3 -3.84 17.89 -12.16
C GLU A 3 -4.77 18.88 -11.38
N PRO A 4 -6.06 18.55 -11.19
CA PRO A 4 -7.06 19.54 -10.75
C PRO A 4 -6.84 20.05 -9.32
N THR A 5 -6.04 19.36 -8.51
CA THR A 5 -5.77 19.71 -7.11
C THR A 5 -4.38 20.31 -6.90
N ASN A 6 -3.60 20.43 -7.98
CA ASN A 6 -2.23 20.92 -7.88
C ASN A 6 -2.18 22.38 -7.38
N GLY A 7 -1.39 22.63 -6.34
CA GLY A 7 -1.21 23.95 -5.75
C GLY A 7 -2.35 24.44 -4.84
N LEU A 8 -3.36 23.60 -4.57
CA LEU A 8 -4.46 23.90 -3.67
C LEU A 8 -4.11 23.55 -2.20
N ASP A 9 -4.72 24.26 -1.27
CA ASP A 9 -4.66 23.90 0.14
C ASP A 9 -5.59 22.68 0.46
N PRO A 10 -5.43 22.02 1.62
CA PRO A 10 -6.21 20.83 1.95
C PRO A 10 -7.74 21.03 1.94
N ASN A 11 -8.23 22.23 2.29
CA ASN A 11 -9.67 22.50 2.29
C ASN A 11 -10.18 22.64 0.86
N GLN A 12 -9.45 23.35 0.01
CA GLN A 12 -9.77 23.48 -1.41
C GLN A 12 -9.75 22.13 -2.14
N ILE A 13 -8.82 21.24 -1.78
CA ILE A 13 -8.79 19.86 -2.31
C ILE A 13 -10.10 19.13 -2.00
N VAL A 14 -10.61 19.24 -0.78
CA VAL A 14 -11.89 18.63 -0.40
C VAL A 14 -13.05 19.18 -1.22
N GLU A 15 -13.09 20.50 -1.42
CA GLU A 15 -14.14 21.16 -2.22
C GLU A 15 -14.10 20.70 -3.69
N VAL A 16 -12.89 20.63 -4.28
CA VAL A 16 -12.72 20.16 -5.67
C VAL A 16 -13.14 18.69 -5.81
N ARG A 17 -12.83 17.82 -4.84
CA ARG A 17 -13.29 16.43 -4.85
C ARG A 17 -14.82 16.31 -4.83
N HIS A 18 -15.48 17.13 -4.00
CA HIS A 18 -16.94 17.18 -3.96
C HIS A 18 -17.52 17.63 -5.30
N LEU A 19 -16.97 18.68 -5.89
CA LEU A 19 -17.39 19.18 -7.19
C LEU A 19 -17.21 18.14 -8.30
N ILE A 20 -16.08 17.43 -8.32
CA ILE A 20 -15.83 16.35 -9.29
C ILE A 20 -16.89 15.25 -9.15
N LYS A 21 -17.22 14.83 -7.93
CA LYS A 21 -18.25 13.81 -7.68
C LYS A 21 -19.65 14.27 -8.10
N GLU A 22 -20.00 15.51 -7.79
CA GLU A 22 -21.28 16.10 -8.20
C GLU A 22 -21.41 16.12 -9.74
N ILE A 23 -20.37 16.55 -10.44
CA ILE A 23 -20.37 16.55 -11.92
C ILE A 23 -20.44 15.12 -12.47
N ALA A 24 -19.82 14.16 -11.80
CA ALA A 24 -19.79 12.76 -12.22
C ALA A 24 -21.16 12.05 -12.10
N GLU A 25 -22.12 12.60 -11.37
CA GLU A 25 -23.48 12.06 -11.31
C GLU A 25 -24.17 12.08 -12.68
N ASP A 26 -23.92 13.11 -13.50
CA ASP A 26 -24.56 13.31 -14.79
C ASP A 26 -23.59 13.24 -15.99
N HIS A 27 -22.28 13.20 -15.72
CA HIS A 27 -21.24 13.31 -16.76
C HIS A 27 -20.11 12.29 -16.53
N ALA A 28 -19.51 11.84 -17.62
CA ALA A 28 -18.23 11.13 -17.54
C ALA A 28 -17.09 12.13 -17.29
N VAL A 29 -16.36 11.97 -16.19
CA VAL A 29 -15.24 12.82 -15.83
C VAL A 29 -13.95 12.03 -15.98
N MET A 30 -13.00 12.56 -16.74
CA MET A 30 -11.64 12.03 -16.82
C MET A 30 -10.69 13.03 -16.16
N LEU A 31 -9.86 12.54 -15.25
CA LEU A 31 -8.82 13.35 -14.62
C LEU A 31 -7.45 12.66 -14.75
N SER A 32 -6.39 13.47 -14.89
CA SER A 32 -5.01 13.02 -14.77
C SER A 32 -4.41 13.57 -13.48
N THR A 33 -3.72 12.72 -12.75
CA THR A 33 -2.98 13.10 -11.52
C THR A 33 -1.93 12.06 -11.18
N HIS A 34 -0.91 12.47 -10.45
CA HIS A 34 0.11 11.59 -9.88
C HIS A 34 -0.12 11.32 -8.38
N ILE A 35 -1.24 11.80 -7.82
CA ILE A 35 -1.55 11.73 -6.38
C ILE A 35 -2.58 10.61 -6.14
N LEU A 36 -2.12 9.44 -5.68
CA LEU A 36 -3.00 8.28 -5.45
C LEU A 36 -4.20 8.56 -4.53
N PRO A 37 -4.07 9.28 -3.38
CA PRO A 37 -5.21 9.64 -2.56
C PRO A 37 -6.30 10.41 -3.30
N GLU A 38 -5.97 11.17 -4.36
CA GLU A 38 -6.96 11.85 -5.19
C GLU A 38 -7.74 10.85 -6.02
N VAL A 39 -7.01 9.95 -6.69
CA VAL A 39 -7.62 8.89 -7.51
C VAL A 39 -8.55 8.02 -6.66
N GLN A 40 -8.07 7.55 -5.51
CA GLN A 40 -8.86 6.72 -4.58
C GLN A 40 -10.10 7.42 -4.04
N ALA A 41 -10.06 8.75 -3.91
CA ALA A 41 -11.17 9.52 -3.37
C ALA A 41 -12.25 9.87 -4.42
N THR A 42 -11.89 9.88 -5.71
CA THR A 42 -12.75 10.46 -6.76
C THR A 42 -13.05 9.55 -7.94
N CYS A 43 -12.26 8.49 -8.18
CA CYS A 43 -12.37 7.67 -9.39
C CYS A 43 -12.93 6.29 -9.09
N ASP A 44 -13.73 5.77 -10.02
CA ASP A 44 -14.23 4.39 -10.02
C ASP A 44 -13.30 3.47 -10.84
N ASP A 45 -12.73 3.99 -11.93
CA ASP A 45 -11.82 3.32 -12.83
C ASP A 45 -10.48 4.05 -12.91
N ILE A 46 -9.40 3.29 -13.11
CA ILE A 46 -8.05 3.82 -13.23
C ILE A 46 -7.33 3.25 -14.47
N LYS A 47 -6.55 4.11 -15.10
CA LYS A 47 -5.56 3.72 -16.10
C LYS A 47 -4.20 4.29 -15.72
N MET A 48 -3.22 3.40 -15.53
CA MET A 48 -1.84 3.81 -15.26
C MET A 48 -1.04 3.79 -16.55
N ILE A 49 -0.30 4.86 -16.78
CA ILE A 49 0.52 5.04 -17.99
C ILE A 49 1.98 5.19 -17.58
N GLU A 50 2.85 4.39 -18.18
CA GLU A 50 4.30 4.49 -18.03
C GLU A 50 4.97 4.49 -19.41
N HIS A 51 5.84 5.44 -19.65
CA HIS A 51 6.56 5.58 -20.95
C HIS A 51 5.64 5.52 -22.17
N GLY A 52 4.44 6.13 -22.07
CA GLY A 52 3.46 6.17 -23.15
C GLY A 52 2.68 4.87 -23.36
N LYS A 53 2.82 3.89 -22.47
CA LYS A 53 2.09 2.62 -22.50
C LYS A 53 1.17 2.49 -21.29
N VAL A 54 -0.02 1.94 -21.50
CA VAL A 54 -0.93 1.57 -20.40
C VAL A 54 -0.35 0.32 -19.74
N VAL A 55 0.02 0.44 -18.45
CA VAL A 55 0.56 -0.67 -17.63
C VAL A 55 -0.50 -1.30 -16.74
N PHE A 56 -1.59 -0.57 -16.46
CA PHE A 56 -2.78 -1.07 -15.76
C PHE A 56 -4.03 -0.38 -16.31
N SER A 57 -5.15 -1.11 -16.37
CA SER A 57 -6.48 -0.59 -16.67
C SER A 57 -7.53 -1.47 -16.00
N GLY A 58 -8.32 -0.91 -15.12
CA GLY A 58 -9.35 -1.63 -14.36
C GLY A 58 -10.06 -0.74 -13.35
N SER A 59 -10.90 -1.35 -12.52
CA SER A 59 -11.58 -0.66 -11.44
C SER A 59 -10.62 -0.27 -10.31
N MET A 60 -11.06 0.67 -9.48
CA MET A 60 -10.33 0.98 -8.23
C MET A 60 -10.28 -0.20 -7.28
N GLU A 61 -11.27 -1.09 -7.30
CA GLU A 61 -11.28 -2.32 -6.50
C GLU A 61 -10.17 -3.27 -6.97
N ASP A 62 -10.06 -3.51 -8.28
CA ASP A 62 -8.97 -4.31 -8.86
C ASP A 62 -7.60 -3.71 -8.52
N PHE A 63 -7.48 -2.38 -8.64
CA PHE A 63 -6.24 -1.70 -8.32
C PHE A 63 -5.87 -1.81 -6.84
N ASN A 64 -6.83 -1.69 -5.94
CA ASN A 64 -6.60 -1.83 -4.50
C ASN A 64 -6.12 -3.23 -4.13
N HIS A 65 -6.52 -4.29 -4.87
CA HIS A 65 -5.97 -5.63 -4.70
C HIS A 65 -4.46 -5.69 -4.98
N TYR A 66 -3.98 -4.95 -5.99
CA TYR A 66 -2.53 -4.83 -6.23
C TYR A 66 -1.81 -4.04 -5.13
N MET A 67 -2.55 -3.19 -4.40
CA MET A 67 -2.04 -2.36 -3.32
C MET A 67 -2.26 -2.99 -1.94
N GLU A 68 -2.77 -4.23 -1.86
CA GLU A 68 -2.88 -4.94 -0.59
C GLU A 68 -1.51 -5.05 0.07
N PRO A 69 -1.38 -4.66 1.35
CA PRO A 69 -0.12 -4.74 2.04
C PRO A 69 0.37 -6.18 2.06
N ASN A 70 1.54 -6.42 1.54
CA ASN A 70 2.25 -7.69 1.66
C ASN A 70 3.50 -7.58 2.55
N THR A 71 3.69 -6.40 3.13
CA THR A 71 4.85 -6.06 3.94
C THR A 71 4.40 -5.36 5.22
N PHE A 72 5.05 -5.66 6.32
CA PHE A 72 4.85 -4.97 7.59
C PHE A 72 6.17 -4.79 8.34
N ILE A 73 6.22 -3.76 9.17
CA ILE A 73 7.31 -3.53 10.12
C ILE A 73 6.84 -3.97 11.49
N VAL A 74 7.69 -4.70 12.20
CA VAL A 74 7.52 -5.02 13.62
C VAL A 74 8.64 -4.44 14.43
N ILE A 75 8.29 -3.96 15.63
CA ILE A 75 9.24 -3.57 16.67
C ILE A 75 8.97 -4.44 17.90
N MET A 76 9.98 -5.17 18.33
CA MET A 76 9.90 -6.11 19.45
C MET A 76 11.03 -5.83 20.46
N GLU A 77 10.72 -5.88 21.75
CA GLU A 77 11.74 -5.69 22.80
C GLU A 77 12.66 -6.92 22.91
N ASN A 78 12.08 -8.12 22.81
CA ASN A 78 12.80 -9.39 22.88
C ASN A 78 12.60 -10.18 21.56
N PRO A 79 13.19 -9.74 20.45
CA PRO A 79 12.98 -10.40 19.17
C PRO A 79 13.63 -11.81 19.17
N PRO A 80 12.99 -12.77 18.49
CA PRO A 80 13.62 -14.07 18.21
C PRO A 80 14.71 -13.92 17.14
N SER A 81 15.41 -15.03 16.88
CA SER A 81 16.35 -15.05 15.75
C SER A 81 15.66 -14.87 14.41
N ILE A 82 16.39 -14.36 13.42
CA ILE A 82 15.86 -14.18 12.05
C ILE A 82 15.38 -15.52 11.47
N GLU A 83 16.10 -16.61 11.80
CA GLU A 83 15.73 -17.98 11.39
C GLU A 83 14.35 -18.38 11.94
N THR A 84 14.06 -18.02 13.19
CA THR A 84 12.73 -18.26 13.79
C THR A 84 11.66 -17.44 13.11
N LEU A 85 11.91 -16.17 12.77
CA LEU A 85 10.97 -15.33 12.05
C LEU A 85 10.67 -15.86 10.64
N LYS A 86 11.69 -16.37 9.94
CA LYS A 86 11.54 -16.99 8.61
C LYS A 86 10.75 -18.29 8.63
N GLN A 87 10.66 -18.97 9.77
CA GLN A 87 9.88 -20.22 9.92
C GLN A 87 8.40 -19.96 10.20
N ILE A 88 7.99 -18.71 10.44
CA ILE A 88 6.57 -18.38 10.61
C ILE A 88 5.84 -18.64 9.28
N PRO A 89 4.80 -19.48 9.29
CA PRO A 89 4.02 -19.75 8.09
C PRO A 89 3.49 -18.44 7.49
N ASP A 90 3.51 -18.37 6.16
CA ASP A 90 3.11 -17.23 5.34
C ASP A 90 4.11 -16.05 5.29
N ILE A 91 5.18 -16.06 6.10
CA ILE A 91 6.29 -15.13 5.95
C ILE A 91 7.18 -15.60 4.80
N THR A 92 7.39 -14.74 3.81
CA THR A 92 8.18 -15.03 2.60
C THR A 92 9.57 -14.42 2.66
N HIS A 93 9.71 -13.29 3.35
CA HIS A 93 11.00 -12.60 3.49
C HIS A 93 11.09 -11.87 4.85
N VAL A 94 12.29 -11.82 5.42
CA VAL A 94 12.60 -11.07 6.64
C VAL A 94 13.86 -10.25 6.41
N GLU A 95 13.74 -8.95 6.57
CA GLU A 95 14.84 -7.98 6.52
C GLU A 95 15.11 -7.45 7.93
N HIS A 96 16.36 -7.48 8.35
CA HIS A 96 16.81 -6.94 9.63
C HIS A 96 17.15 -5.44 9.46
N ILE A 97 16.40 -4.56 10.14
CA ILE A 97 16.63 -3.10 10.08
C ILE A 97 17.50 -2.67 11.28
N THR A 98 17.10 -3.07 12.50
CA THR A 98 17.86 -2.87 13.74
C THR A 98 17.65 -4.07 14.64
N ASP A 99 18.36 -4.13 15.79
CA ASP A 99 18.25 -5.24 16.74
C ASP A 99 16.82 -5.52 17.23
N THR A 100 15.94 -4.53 17.18
CA THR A 100 14.53 -4.64 17.61
C THR A 100 13.52 -4.48 16.50
N ARG A 101 13.95 -4.06 15.28
CA ARG A 101 13.08 -3.68 14.17
C ARG A 101 13.33 -4.55 12.94
N PHE A 102 12.27 -5.16 12.44
CA PHE A 102 12.30 -6.04 11.27
C PHE A 102 11.22 -5.62 10.28
N ARG A 103 11.56 -5.69 8.98
CA ARG A 103 10.60 -5.62 7.90
C ARG A 103 10.34 -7.02 7.40
N MET A 104 9.08 -7.40 7.27
CA MET A 104 8.68 -8.75 6.93
C MET A 104 7.69 -8.73 5.78
N GLN A 105 7.90 -9.59 4.77
CA GLN A 105 6.94 -9.81 3.70
C GLN A 105 6.12 -11.07 4.00
N PHE A 106 4.86 -11.04 3.58
CA PHE A 106 3.94 -12.16 3.77
C PHE A 106 3.10 -12.42 2.53
N SER A 107 2.58 -13.64 2.41
CA SER A 107 1.63 -14.01 1.35
C SER A 107 0.28 -13.36 1.61
N SER A 108 -0.32 -12.73 0.58
CA SER A 108 -1.64 -12.09 0.68
C SER A 108 -2.74 -13.08 1.11
N GLY A 109 -3.81 -12.55 1.72
CA GLY A 109 -5.01 -13.32 2.07
C GLY A 109 -5.02 -13.95 3.48
N GLN A 110 -4.01 -13.70 4.31
CA GLN A 110 -3.94 -14.19 5.69
C GLN A 110 -3.97 -13.04 6.70
N ASP A 111 -4.63 -13.24 7.84
CA ASP A 111 -4.58 -12.28 8.95
C ASP A 111 -3.24 -12.44 9.70
N ILE A 112 -2.16 -12.02 9.05
CA ILE A 112 -0.81 -12.07 9.59
C ILE A 112 -0.68 -11.24 10.88
N THR A 113 -1.46 -10.16 10.99
CA THR A 113 -1.44 -9.28 12.16
C THR A 113 -1.85 -10.05 13.41
N LYS A 114 -2.96 -10.76 13.35
CA LYS A 114 -3.44 -11.59 14.46
C LYS A 114 -2.42 -12.66 14.83
N LYS A 115 -1.89 -13.36 13.84
CA LYS A 115 -0.87 -14.39 14.02
C LYS A 115 0.40 -13.86 14.70
N MET A 116 0.89 -12.70 14.28
CA MET A 116 2.07 -12.06 14.88
C MET A 116 1.82 -11.65 16.33
N ILE A 117 0.64 -11.13 16.65
CA ILE A 117 0.25 -10.79 18.01
C ILE A 117 0.24 -12.06 18.90
N GLU A 118 -0.43 -13.13 18.45
CA GLU A 118 -0.51 -14.40 19.18
C GLU A 118 0.89 -15.01 19.45
N LEU A 119 1.75 -15.04 18.43
CA LEU A 119 3.13 -15.53 18.55
C LEU A 119 3.94 -14.67 19.52
N SER A 120 3.80 -13.35 19.47
CA SER A 120 4.49 -12.43 20.35
C SER A 120 4.11 -12.64 21.82
N VAL A 121 2.84 -12.84 22.10
CA VAL A 121 2.35 -13.12 23.47
C VAL A 121 2.86 -14.48 23.94
N THR A 122 2.71 -15.52 23.12
CA THR A 122 3.09 -16.90 23.48
C THR A 122 4.58 -17.03 23.76
N ASN A 123 5.43 -16.34 22.98
CA ASN A 123 6.88 -16.46 23.07
C ASN A 123 7.55 -15.30 23.83
N ASN A 124 6.77 -14.39 24.41
CA ASN A 124 7.26 -13.24 25.16
C ASN A 124 8.20 -12.32 24.36
N TRP A 125 7.89 -12.10 23.07
CA TRP A 125 8.68 -11.22 22.20
C TRP A 125 8.48 -9.74 22.52
N ARG A 126 7.39 -9.42 23.24
CA ARG A 126 7.00 -8.05 23.61
C ARG A 126 6.91 -7.15 22.39
N LEU A 127 5.92 -7.41 21.54
CA LEU A 127 5.60 -6.60 20.36
C LEU A 127 5.17 -5.20 20.82
N HIS A 128 5.89 -4.18 20.38
CA HIS A 128 5.57 -2.76 20.62
C HIS A 128 4.76 -2.16 19.50
N GLU A 129 5.16 -2.44 18.26
CA GLU A 129 4.52 -1.91 17.08
C GLU A 129 4.42 -2.97 16.00
N LEU A 130 3.31 -2.94 15.25
CA LEU A 130 3.12 -3.64 14.00
C LEU A 130 2.46 -2.66 13.02
N ILE A 131 3.18 -2.30 11.97
CA ILE A 131 2.76 -1.32 10.98
C ILE A 131 2.71 -2.02 9.63
N LEU A 132 1.51 -2.15 9.06
CA LEU A 132 1.35 -2.60 7.67
C LEU A 132 1.89 -1.51 6.74
N GLU A 133 2.88 -1.84 5.94
CA GLU A 133 3.37 -0.96 4.89
C GLU A 133 2.48 -1.14 3.66
N ARG A 134 1.75 -0.09 3.31
CA ARG A 134 1.07 -0.02 2.01
C ARG A 134 2.12 0.35 0.97
N ASP A 135 2.10 -0.37 -0.11
CA ASP A 135 2.93 -0.02 -1.26
C ASP A 135 2.63 1.42 -1.69
N SER A 136 3.68 2.19 -1.96
CA SER A 136 3.53 3.51 -2.57
C SER A 136 3.08 3.36 -4.04
N LEU A 137 2.57 4.44 -4.64
CA LEU A 137 2.32 4.44 -6.09
C LEU A 137 3.54 3.98 -6.88
N ASP A 138 4.74 4.42 -6.46
CA ASP A 138 5.99 4.04 -7.09
C ASP A 138 6.24 2.53 -7.01
N ALA A 139 5.89 1.89 -5.88
CA ALA A 139 6.00 0.45 -5.71
C ALA A 139 4.97 -0.30 -6.58
N ALA A 140 3.71 0.16 -6.62
CA ALA A 140 2.69 -0.38 -7.52
C ALA A 140 3.08 -0.22 -8.99
N PHE A 141 3.58 0.95 -9.37
CA PHE A 141 4.11 1.19 -10.72
C PHE A 141 5.22 0.21 -11.08
N ALA A 142 6.15 -0.04 -10.16
CA ALA A 142 7.26 -0.95 -10.43
C ALA A 142 6.83 -2.40 -10.51
N GLN A 143 5.90 -2.85 -9.69
CA GLN A 143 5.33 -4.19 -9.81
C GLN A 143 4.63 -4.38 -11.15
N LEU A 144 3.78 -3.43 -11.54
CA LEU A 144 3.03 -3.47 -12.79
C LEU A 144 3.94 -3.31 -14.03
N SER A 145 5.04 -2.57 -13.89
CA SER A 145 6.05 -2.40 -14.94
C SER A 145 7.05 -3.56 -15.05
N GLY A 146 6.96 -4.55 -14.15
CA GLY A 146 7.94 -5.65 -14.08
C GLY A 146 9.35 -5.22 -13.62
N LYS A 147 9.46 -4.05 -13.00
CA LYS A 147 10.73 -3.56 -12.42
C LYS A 147 10.79 -3.90 -10.93
N ASN A 148 11.76 -4.72 -10.53
CA ASN A 148 12.06 -4.93 -9.11
C ASN A 148 12.65 -3.63 -8.53
N ILE A 149 11.92 -2.94 -7.66
CA ILE A 149 12.41 -1.71 -6.97
C ILE A 149 13.36 -2.08 -5.82
N TYR A 150 13.32 -3.31 -5.34
CA TYR A 150 14.18 -3.74 -4.24
C TYR A 150 15.51 -4.30 -4.77
N LYS A 151 16.49 -3.44 -4.90
CA LYS A 151 17.91 -3.78 -4.89
C LYS A 151 18.57 -3.26 -3.66
#